data_fd922d80c7c58c26d9082cb40081831e
#
_entry.id   fd922d80c7c58c26d9082cb40081831e
#
_cell.length_a   1.000
_cell.length_b   1.000
_cell.length_c   1.000
_cell.angle_alpha   90.00
_cell.angle_beta   90.00
_cell.angle_gamma   90.00
#
_symmetry.space_group_name_H-M   'P 1'
#
loop_
_entity.id
_entity.type
_entity.pdbx_description
1 polymer ?
#
loop_
_entity_poly.entity_id
_entity_poly.type
_entity_poly.pdbx_seq_one_letter_code
_entity_poly.pdbx_strand_id
1 'polypeptide(L)'
;MKTRQSQGTTLTTNEALVLQQVYEDGGDDMADLAAHMGMPRRTAMHVLVDLRRKGLMAIDQAYGDAWVRLTTRGKRLVQRIWPEAQAIVY
;
A
#
# COMPACT_ATOMS: atom_id res chain seq x y z
N MET A 1 -23.20 -15.55 2.03
CA MET A 1 -22.69 -15.30 2.18
C MET A 1 -21.97 -14.85 2.48
N LYS A 2 -21.61 -14.71 2.31
CA LYS A 2 -20.89 -14.37 2.53
C LYS A 2 -20.45 -13.56 2.95
N THR A 3 -20.49 -13.11 3.15
CA THR A 3 -20.04 -12.33 3.45
C THR A 3 -19.35 -12.07 4.18
N ARG A 4 -18.98 -12.38 4.58
CA ARG A 4 -18.24 -12.16 5.29
C ARG A 4 -17.17 -11.61 4.92
N GLN A 5 -16.80 -11.73 4.24
CA GLN A 5 -15.80 -11.18 3.72
C GLN A 5 -15.81 -9.80 3.80
N SER A 6 -16.77 -9.29 3.89
CA SER A 6 -16.87 -7.89 4.05
C SER A 6 -16.14 -7.43 5.23
N GLN A 7 -15.79 -8.27 6.09
CA GLN A 7 -15.03 -7.93 7.14
C GLN A 7 -13.68 -7.73 6.72
N GLY A 8 -13.21 -8.47 5.78
CA GLY A 8 -11.88 -8.41 5.34
C GLY A 8 -11.73 -7.35 4.30
N THR A 9 -10.56 -6.86 4.10
CA THR A 9 -10.25 -5.94 3.04
C THR A 9 -9.86 -6.74 1.82
N THR A 10 -10.60 -6.57 0.74
CA THR A 10 -10.29 -7.25 -0.50
C THR A 10 -9.22 -6.47 -1.24
N LEU A 11 -8.14 -7.13 -1.57
CA LEU A 11 -7.02 -6.51 -2.27
C LEU A 11 -6.81 -7.17 -3.62
N THR A 12 -6.50 -6.37 -4.62
CA THR A 12 -6.02 -6.90 -5.89
C THR A 12 -4.55 -7.25 -5.71
N THR A 13 -4.01 -7.99 -6.67
CA THR A 13 -2.58 -8.34 -6.66
C THR A 13 -1.72 -7.08 -6.63
N ASN A 14 -2.05 -6.10 -7.48
CA ASN A 14 -1.28 -4.86 -7.50
C ASN A 14 -1.35 -4.12 -6.17
N GLU A 15 -2.52 -4.09 -5.55
CA GLU A 15 -2.66 -3.45 -4.25
C GLU A 15 -1.79 -4.14 -3.20
N ALA A 16 -1.80 -5.46 -3.20
CA ALA A 16 -1.02 -6.21 -2.23
C ALA A 16 0.48 -5.96 -2.41
N LEU A 17 0.93 -5.97 -3.66
CA LEU A 17 2.34 -5.74 -3.95
C LEU A 17 2.77 -4.33 -3.57
N VAL A 18 1.94 -3.34 -3.85
CA VAL A 18 2.26 -1.96 -3.50
C VAL A 18 2.30 -1.78 -1.98
N LEU A 19 1.33 -2.37 -1.27
CA LEU A 19 1.32 -2.29 0.18
C LEU A 19 2.61 -2.87 0.76
N GLN A 20 3.01 -4.02 0.27
CA GLN A 20 4.21 -4.68 0.77
C GLN A 20 5.44 -3.83 0.50
N GLN A 21 5.55 -3.28 -0.70
CA GLN A 21 6.71 -2.49 -1.07
C GLN A 21 6.82 -1.23 -0.21
N VAL A 22 5.71 -0.52 -0.04
CA VAL A 22 5.72 0.70 0.76
C VAL A 22 5.99 0.39 2.23
N TYR A 23 5.50 -0.76 2.71
CA TYR A 23 5.78 -1.18 4.07
C TYR A 23 7.28 -1.39 4.27
N GLU A 24 7.92 -2.08 3.33
CA GLU A 24 9.35 -2.35 3.42
C GLU A 24 10.19 -1.09 3.34
N ASP A 25 9.77 -0.14 2.53
CA ASP A 25 10.52 1.09 2.32
C ASP A 25 10.25 2.15 3.39
N GLY A 26 9.17 2.02 4.11
CA GLY A 26 8.77 3.02 5.10
C GLY A 26 8.12 4.24 4.51
N GLY A 27 7.97 4.27 3.21
CA GLY A 27 7.39 5.38 2.46
C GLY A 27 8.11 5.52 1.15
N ASP A 28 7.45 6.07 0.17
CA ASP A 28 8.01 6.20 -1.17
C ASP A 28 7.48 7.42 -1.89
N ASP A 29 8.30 7.96 -2.78
CA ASP A 29 7.84 8.92 -3.75
C ASP A 29 7.06 8.13 -4.79
N MET A 30 5.90 8.63 -5.19
CA MET A 30 5.01 7.92 -6.10
C MET A 30 5.68 7.56 -7.43
N ALA A 31 6.46 8.48 -7.99
CA ALA A 31 7.11 8.21 -9.26
C ALA A 31 8.15 7.10 -9.13
N ASP A 32 8.91 7.12 -8.04
CA ASP A 32 9.91 6.09 -7.79
C ASP A 32 9.23 4.75 -7.54
N LEU A 33 8.12 4.76 -6.82
CA LEU A 33 7.36 3.55 -6.55
C LEU A 33 6.85 2.92 -7.85
N ALA A 34 6.27 3.74 -8.73
CA ALA A 34 5.76 3.26 -10.00
C ALA A 34 6.88 2.64 -10.83
N ALA A 35 8.03 3.31 -10.90
CA ALA A 35 9.18 2.80 -11.64
C ALA A 35 9.67 1.49 -11.05
N HIS A 36 9.78 1.44 -9.73
CA HIS A 36 10.26 0.24 -9.04
C HIS A 36 9.32 -0.94 -9.25
N MET A 37 8.02 -0.69 -9.26
CA MET A 37 7.02 -1.74 -9.45
C MET A 37 6.82 -2.10 -10.91
N GLY A 38 7.44 -1.36 -11.82
CA GLY A 38 7.28 -1.60 -13.25
C GLY A 38 5.88 -1.28 -13.74
N MET A 39 5.21 -0.34 -13.12
CA MET A 39 3.85 0.07 -13.49
C MET A 39 3.84 1.41 -14.18
N PRO A 40 2.93 1.60 -15.14
CA PRO A 40 2.69 2.93 -15.66
C PRO A 40 2.23 3.83 -14.51
N ARG A 41 2.60 5.09 -14.59
CA ARG A 41 2.24 6.05 -13.54
C ARG A 41 0.75 6.09 -13.27
N ARG A 42 -0.07 6.04 -14.32
CA ARG A 42 -1.52 6.05 -14.18
C ARG A 42 -2.02 4.85 -13.38
N THR A 43 -1.47 3.68 -13.66
CA THR A 43 -1.83 2.46 -12.94
C THR A 43 -1.46 2.59 -11.47
N ALA A 44 -0.26 3.07 -11.21
CA ALA A 44 0.18 3.25 -9.82
C ALA A 44 -0.73 4.23 -9.09
N MET A 45 -1.12 5.31 -9.75
CA MET A 45 -2.00 6.30 -9.13
C MET A 45 -3.34 5.69 -8.77
N HIS A 46 -3.92 4.87 -9.67
CA HIS A 46 -5.20 4.23 -9.39
C HIS A 46 -5.09 3.29 -8.19
N VAL A 47 -4.02 2.53 -8.13
CA VAL A 47 -3.80 1.61 -7.01
C VAL A 47 -3.70 2.38 -5.70
N LEU A 48 -2.93 3.47 -5.70
CA LEU A 48 -2.74 4.28 -4.50
C LEU A 48 -4.03 4.95 -4.04
N VAL A 49 -4.83 5.44 -4.99
CA VAL A 49 -6.10 6.06 -4.66
C VAL A 49 -7.05 5.04 -4.04
N ASP A 50 -7.08 3.84 -4.60
CA ASP A 50 -7.92 2.78 -4.06
C ASP A 50 -7.49 2.37 -2.67
N LEU A 51 -6.18 2.27 -2.45
CA LEU A 51 -5.66 1.96 -1.11
C LEU A 51 -5.96 3.06 -0.12
N ARG A 52 -5.91 4.31 -0.56
CA ARG A 52 -6.27 5.44 0.29
C ARG A 52 -7.74 5.38 0.69
N ARG A 53 -8.61 5.04 -0.26
CA ARG A 53 -10.04 4.90 0.02
C ARG A 53 -10.30 3.82 1.05
N LYS A 54 -9.50 2.78 1.03
CA LYS A 54 -9.63 1.67 1.98
C LYS A 54 -9.03 2.01 3.33
N GLY A 55 -8.43 3.20 3.47
CA GLY A 55 -7.84 3.62 4.72
C GLY A 55 -6.50 2.99 5.02
N LEU A 56 -5.84 2.44 4.00
CA LEU A 56 -4.60 1.71 4.18
C LEU A 56 -3.37 2.53 3.81
N MET A 57 -3.55 3.58 3.03
CA MET A 57 -2.45 4.37 2.52
C MET A 57 -2.73 5.85 2.70
N ALA A 58 -1.71 6.62 3.01
CA ALA A 58 -1.80 8.06 3.07
C ALA A 58 -0.93 8.63 1.95
N ILE A 59 -1.42 9.66 1.30
CA ILE A 59 -0.71 10.31 0.22
C ILE A 59 -0.54 11.77 0.61
N ASP A 60 0.72 12.18 0.79
CA ASP A 60 1.04 13.56 1.15
C ASP A 60 1.63 14.24 -0.07
N GLN A 61 1.10 15.38 -0.43
CA GLN A 61 1.64 16.12 -1.56
C GLN A 61 2.40 17.34 -1.08
N ALA A 62 3.62 17.48 -1.53
CA ALA A 62 4.44 18.60 -1.18
C ALA A 62 5.36 18.90 -2.34
N TYR A 63 5.50 20.17 -2.68
CA TYR A 63 6.42 20.62 -3.72
C TYR A 63 6.25 19.90 -5.05
N GLY A 64 5.01 19.59 -5.38
CA GLY A 64 4.72 18.94 -6.66
C GLY A 64 4.88 17.44 -6.67
N ASP A 65 5.43 16.86 -5.61
CA ASP A 65 5.61 15.43 -5.52
C ASP A 65 4.57 14.80 -4.62
N ALA A 66 4.32 13.53 -4.80
CA ALA A 66 3.42 12.78 -3.95
C ALA A 66 4.22 11.75 -3.18
N TRP A 67 4.17 11.85 -1.87
CA TRP A 67 4.83 10.89 -0.98
C TRP A 67 3.77 9.97 -0.42
N VAL A 68 4.01 8.68 -0.49
CA VAL A 68 3.04 7.69 -0.03
C VAL A 68 3.61 6.93 1.16
N ARG A 69 2.75 6.64 2.11
CA ARG A 69 3.13 5.87 3.30
C ARG A 69 1.92 5.09 3.77
N LEU A 70 2.16 4.04 4.52
CA LEU A 70 1.05 3.27 5.07
C LEU A 70 0.48 3.97 6.30
N THR A 71 -0.83 3.85 6.46
CA THR A 71 -1.48 4.24 7.69
C THR A 71 -1.21 3.14 8.71
N THR A 72 -1.55 3.39 9.97
CA THR A 72 -1.46 2.35 11.01
C THR A 72 -2.27 1.13 10.61
N ARG A 73 -3.45 1.36 10.03
CA ARG A 73 -4.29 0.27 9.58
C ARG A 73 -3.63 -0.53 8.46
N GLY A 74 -2.96 0.18 7.53
CA GLY A 74 -2.23 -0.47 6.46
C GLY A 74 -1.09 -1.33 6.99
N LYS A 75 -0.35 -0.81 7.97
CA LYS A 75 0.75 -1.55 8.56
C LYS A 75 0.25 -2.81 9.24
N ARG A 76 -0.85 -2.71 9.96
CA ARG A 76 -1.43 -3.87 10.63
C ARG A 76 -1.88 -4.93 9.64
N LEU A 77 -2.44 -4.49 8.52
CA LEU A 77 -2.88 -5.43 7.50
C LEU A 77 -1.69 -6.17 6.90
N VAL A 78 -0.61 -5.46 6.60
CA VAL A 78 0.60 -6.10 6.05
C VAL A 78 1.13 -7.13 7.04
N GLN A 79 1.20 -6.78 8.30
CA GLN A 79 1.70 -7.68 9.34
C GLN A 79 0.82 -8.92 9.49
N ARG A 80 -0.46 -8.80 9.20
CA ARG A 80 -1.38 -9.93 9.26
C ARG A 80 -1.24 -10.84 8.05
N ILE A 81 -1.10 -10.23 6.86
CA ILE A 81 -0.98 -10.99 5.63
C ILE A 81 0.38 -11.64 5.50
N TRP A 82 1.42 -10.92 5.90
CA TRP A 82 2.79 -11.41 5.82
C TRP A 82 3.42 -11.41 7.20
N PRO A 83 3.17 -12.44 8.00
CA PRO A 83 3.71 -12.48 9.36
C PRO A 83 5.23 -12.34 9.42
N GLU A 84 5.93 -12.77 8.38
CA GLU A 84 7.37 -12.63 8.36
C GLU A 84 7.81 -11.16 8.34
N ALA A 85 6.93 -10.23 8.01
CA ALA A 85 7.29 -8.82 8.07
C ALA A 85 7.55 -8.39 9.51
N GLN A 86 6.89 -9.02 10.47
CA GLN A 86 7.17 -8.73 11.86
C GLN A 86 8.45 -9.38 12.33
N ALA A 87 8.78 -10.51 11.77
CA ALA A 87 9.97 -11.25 12.17
C ALA A 87 11.25 -10.54 11.76
N ILE A 88 11.18 -9.55 10.91
CA ILE A 88 12.34 -8.82 10.46
C ILE A 88 12.75 -7.74 11.47
N VAL A 89 11.95 -7.49 12.44
CA VAL A 89 12.24 -6.47 13.43
C VAL A 89 13.36 -6.94 14.35
N TYR A 90 14.34 -6.12 14.53
CA TYR A 90 15.50 -6.46 15.34
C TYR A 90 15.55 -5.69 16.64
#